data_6a1726707c09f9205b08f5f0c7eccd12
#
_entry.id   6a1726707c09f9205b08f5f0c7eccd12
#
_cell.length_a   1.000
_cell.length_b   1.000
_cell.length_c   1.000
_cell.angle_alpha   90.00
_cell.angle_beta   90.00
_cell.angle_gamma   90.00
#
_symmetry.space_group_name_H-M   'P 1'
#
loop_
_entity.id
_entity.type
_entity.pdbx_description
1 polymer ?
#
loop_
_entity_poly.entity_id
_entity_poly.type
_entity_poly.pdbx_seq_one_letter_code
_entity_poly.pdbx_strand_id
1 'polypeptide(L)'
;MKTKTKIEEKEYPIILNFLKAKFPIFHNSNIFYRDLQFGLIKYFDKKGEKLSYFDSAKLADSLSKNLEGKGIFVKINNFSWKLNYPEFVTAKTGDPF
;
A
#
# COMPACT_ATOMS: atom_id res chain seq x y z
N MET A 1 -2.58 17.19 -17.34
CA MET A 1 -2.72 16.70 -17.26
C MET A 1 -2.99 15.94 -16.79
N LYS A 2 -3.19 15.61 -16.58
CA LYS A 2 -3.51 15.00 -16.25
C LYS A 2 -3.34 14.11 -15.71
N THR A 3 -3.51 13.87 -15.50
CA THR A 3 -3.09 13.07 -14.84
C THR A 3 -3.89 12.09 -14.55
N LYS A 4 -3.85 11.33 -14.78
CA LYS A 4 -4.44 10.40 -14.61
C LYS A 4 -3.85 9.55 -13.78
N THR A 5 -3.50 9.82 -12.75
CA THR A 5 -2.85 8.96 -11.85
C THR A 5 -3.92 8.09 -11.28
N LYS A 6 -3.84 6.88 -11.63
CA LYS A 6 -4.85 5.96 -11.23
C LYS A 6 -4.21 4.61 -10.99
N ILE A 7 -4.66 3.91 -9.97
CA ILE A 7 -4.12 2.61 -9.64
C ILE A 7 -5.12 1.54 -10.05
N GLU A 8 -4.67 0.62 -10.88
CA GLU A 8 -5.53 -0.45 -11.31
C GLU A 8 -5.38 -1.64 -10.40
N GLU A 9 -6.41 -2.46 -10.37
CA GLU A 9 -6.44 -3.60 -9.46
C GLU A 9 -5.25 -4.54 -9.66
N LYS A 10 -4.81 -4.70 -10.88
CA LYS A 10 -3.67 -5.59 -11.15
C LYS A 10 -2.37 -5.05 -10.56
N GLU A 11 -2.35 -3.78 -10.17
CA GLU A 11 -1.18 -3.20 -9.56
C GLU A 11 -1.15 -3.39 -8.06
N TYR A 12 -2.25 -3.80 -7.47
CA TYR A 12 -2.32 -3.93 -6.01
C TYR A 12 -1.22 -4.83 -5.45
N PRO A 13 -1.01 -6.03 -6.00
CA PRO A 13 0.06 -6.88 -5.47
C PRO A 13 1.43 -6.25 -5.66
N ILE A 14 1.61 -5.54 -6.76
CA ILE A 14 2.90 -4.89 -7.03
C ILE A 14 3.15 -3.80 -6.00
N ILE A 15 2.12 -3.01 -5.70
CA ILE A 15 2.25 -1.94 -4.72
C ILE A 15 2.49 -2.52 -3.34
N LEU A 16 1.77 -3.58 -2.99
CA LEU A 16 1.97 -4.19 -1.68
C LEU A 16 3.38 -4.74 -1.53
N ASN A 17 3.91 -5.34 -2.58
CA ASN A 17 5.29 -5.82 -2.53
C ASN A 17 6.28 -4.67 -2.44
N PHE A 18 5.98 -3.57 -3.10
CA PHE A 18 6.84 -2.41 -3.00
C PHE A 18 6.85 -1.87 -1.57
N LEU A 19 5.67 -1.82 -0.95
CA LEU A 19 5.56 -1.36 0.42
C LEU A 19 6.31 -2.30 1.36
N LYS A 20 6.21 -3.59 1.11
CA LYS A 20 6.90 -4.56 1.95
C LYS A 20 8.41 -4.35 1.90
N ALA A 21 8.92 -3.93 0.76
CA ALA A 21 10.34 -3.68 0.61
C ALA A 21 10.77 -2.42 1.35
N LYS A 22 9.84 -1.51 1.60
CA LYS A 22 10.17 -0.25 2.26
C LYS A 22 9.84 -0.24 3.74
N PHE A 23 8.83 -0.99 4.12
CA PHE A 23 8.36 -1.00 5.50
C PHE A 23 8.23 -2.43 5.97
N PRO A 24 8.38 -2.68 7.26
CA PRO A 24 8.26 -4.04 7.78
C PRO A 24 6.80 -4.48 7.89
N ILE A 25 6.15 -4.67 6.76
CA ILE A 25 4.76 -5.12 6.77
C ILE A 25 4.69 -6.60 6.42
N PHE A 26 3.76 -7.28 7.04
CA PHE A 26 3.53 -8.69 6.79
C PHE A 26 2.11 -9.01 7.25
N HIS A 27 1.70 -10.22 7.01
CA HIS A 27 0.34 -10.63 7.34
C HIS A 27 0.06 -10.33 8.82
N ASN A 28 -1.05 -9.64 9.06
CA ASN A 28 -1.49 -9.23 10.39
C ASN A 28 -0.71 -8.08 11.02
N SER A 29 0.21 -7.50 10.27
CA SER A 29 0.91 -6.33 10.80
C SER A 29 0.04 -5.10 10.56
N ASN A 30 0.37 -4.02 11.25
CA ASN A 30 -0.35 -2.77 11.08
C ASN A 30 0.24 -1.97 9.93
N ILE A 31 -0.63 -1.28 9.22
CA ILE A 31 -0.21 -0.38 8.16
C ILE A 31 -0.81 0.96 8.48
N PHE A 32 0.00 2.01 8.44
CA PHE A 32 -0.47 3.34 8.75
C PHE A 32 -0.71 4.17 7.50
N TYR A 33 -1.69 5.04 7.57
CA TYR A 33 -2.07 5.89 6.45
C TYR A 33 -0.86 6.65 5.91
N ARG A 34 -0.07 7.21 6.82
CA ARG A 34 1.11 7.96 6.45
C ARG A 34 2.10 7.10 5.66
N ASP A 35 2.28 5.86 6.08
CA ASP A 35 3.20 4.96 5.39
C ASP A 35 2.67 4.62 4.01
N LEU A 36 1.36 4.42 3.90
CA LEU A 36 0.75 4.15 2.61
C LEU A 36 0.94 5.34 1.67
N GLN A 37 0.67 6.53 2.19
CA GLN A 37 0.80 7.74 1.40
C GLN A 37 2.24 7.94 0.94
N PHE A 38 3.17 7.79 1.84
CA PHE A 38 4.58 7.95 1.53
C PHE A 38 5.05 6.89 0.54
N GLY A 39 4.58 5.66 0.74
CA GLY A 39 4.92 4.57 -0.15
C GLY A 39 4.42 4.81 -1.57
N LEU A 40 3.23 5.39 -1.70
CA LEU A 40 2.69 5.70 -3.02
C LEU A 40 3.52 6.76 -3.72
N ILE A 41 3.98 7.76 -2.97
CA ILE A 41 4.83 8.79 -3.56
C ILE A 41 6.10 8.14 -4.10
N LYS A 42 6.70 7.25 -3.34
CA LYS A 42 7.91 6.57 -3.76
C LYS A 42 7.67 5.64 -4.93
N TYR A 43 6.54 4.96 -4.90
CA TYR A 43 6.18 4.03 -5.97
C TYR A 43 6.07 4.76 -7.31
N PHE A 44 5.34 5.87 -7.32
CA PHE A 44 5.18 6.61 -8.57
C PHE A 44 6.47 7.31 -8.97
N ASP A 45 7.25 7.74 -8.01
CA ASP A 45 8.54 8.34 -8.30
C ASP A 45 9.42 7.35 -9.06
N LYS A 46 9.37 6.10 -8.65
CA LYS A 46 10.13 5.07 -9.31
C LYS A 46 9.68 4.85 -10.73
N LYS A 47 8.42 5.13 -11.01
CA LYS A 47 7.88 4.99 -12.35
C LYS A 47 8.10 6.25 -13.17
N GLY A 48 8.78 7.24 -12.60
CA GLY A 48 9.05 8.48 -13.30
C GLY A 48 7.94 9.51 -13.18
N GLU A 49 7.02 9.32 -12.24
CA GLU A 49 5.93 10.25 -12.05
C GLU A 49 6.02 10.93 -10.71
N LYS A 50 5.91 12.26 -10.75
CA LYS A 50 5.93 13.01 -9.54
C LYS A 50 4.55 13.10 -8.99
N LEU A 51 4.36 12.62 -7.79
CA LEU A 51 3.06 12.63 -7.15
C LEU A 51 3.09 13.65 -6.03
N SER A 52 2.20 14.63 -6.11
CA SER A 52 2.15 15.64 -5.06
C SER A 52 1.62 15.01 -3.79
N TYR A 53 1.87 15.67 -2.68
CA TYR A 53 1.38 15.18 -1.41
C TYR A 53 -0.15 15.10 -1.41
N PHE A 54 -0.77 16.11 -2.01
CA PHE A 54 -2.22 16.16 -2.09
C PHE A 54 -2.78 14.99 -2.92
N ASP A 55 -2.15 14.72 -4.07
CA ASP A 55 -2.60 13.62 -4.91
C ASP A 55 -2.34 12.28 -4.26
N SER A 56 -1.25 12.18 -3.50
CA SER A 56 -0.96 10.92 -2.82
C SER A 56 -2.02 10.63 -1.77
N ALA A 57 -2.55 11.66 -1.13
CA ALA A 57 -3.61 11.45 -0.16
C ALA A 57 -4.86 10.91 -0.84
N LYS A 58 -5.20 11.45 -2.01
CA LYS A 58 -6.37 10.99 -2.73
C LYS A 58 -6.20 9.54 -3.17
N LEU A 59 -5.02 9.20 -3.63
CA LEU A 59 -4.75 7.84 -4.03
C LEU A 59 -4.77 6.89 -2.85
N ALA A 60 -4.22 7.32 -1.73
CA ALA A 60 -4.22 6.49 -0.53
C ALA A 60 -5.65 6.22 -0.07
N ASP A 61 -6.50 7.24 -0.13
CA ASP A 61 -7.89 7.06 0.25
C ASP A 61 -8.59 6.06 -0.67
N SER A 62 -8.38 6.22 -1.96
CA SER A 62 -9.01 5.36 -2.93
C SER A 62 -8.50 3.93 -2.82
N LEU A 63 -7.19 3.78 -2.74
CA LEU A 63 -6.59 2.46 -2.65
C LEU A 63 -7.00 1.74 -1.38
N SER A 64 -6.97 2.43 -0.25
CA SER A 64 -7.31 1.79 1.01
C SER A 64 -8.77 1.35 1.01
N LYS A 65 -9.66 2.13 0.43
CA LYS A 65 -11.05 1.74 0.37
C LYS A 65 -11.23 0.49 -0.49
N ASN A 66 -10.51 0.43 -1.59
CA ASN A 66 -10.59 -0.74 -2.45
C ASN A 66 -10.03 -1.97 -1.75
N LEU A 67 -8.93 -1.80 -1.04
CA LEU A 67 -8.34 -2.93 -0.33
C LEU A 67 -9.21 -3.35 0.85
N GLU A 68 -9.92 -2.40 1.47
CA GLU A 68 -10.88 -2.75 2.51
C GLU A 68 -12.01 -3.58 1.92
N GLY A 69 -12.47 -3.20 0.73
CA GLY A 69 -13.53 -3.93 0.07
C GLY A 69 -13.14 -5.35 -0.29
N LYS A 70 -11.86 -5.58 -0.50
CA LYS A 70 -11.37 -6.92 -0.80
C LYS A 70 -10.98 -7.69 0.44
N GLY A 71 -11.08 -7.06 1.60
CA GLY A 71 -10.70 -7.74 2.83
C GLY A 71 -9.21 -7.79 3.08
N ILE A 72 -8.42 -7.13 2.24
CA ILE A 72 -6.97 -7.13 2.41
C ILE A 72 -6.57 -6.16 3.51
N PHE A 73 -7.26 -5.02 3.58
CA PHE A 73 -7.06 -4.07 4.66
C PHE A 73 -8.23 -4.18 5.62
N VAL A 74 -7.95 -4.36 6.89
CA VAL A 74 -8.99 -4.42 7.91
C VAL A 74 -8.80 -3.18 8.78
N LYS A 75 -9.75 -2.28 8.72
CA LYS A 75 -9.64 -1.00 9.40
C LYS A 75 -9.54 -1.14 10.91
N ILE A 76 -8.57 -0.45 11.49
CA ILE A 76 -8.41 -0.42 12.94
C ILE A 76 -8.93 0.91 13.45
N ASN A 77 -8.53 1.99 12.81
CA ASN A 77 -9.03 3.31 13.14
C ASN A 77 -8.89 4.18 11.89
N ASN A 78 -9.04 5.48 12.04
CA ASN A 78 -9.06 6.36 10.86
C ASN A 78 -7.74 6.45 10.11
N PHE A 79 -6.65 6.04 10.72
CA PHE A 79 -5.37 6.13 10.04
C PHE A 79 -4.55 4.86 10.06
N SER A 80 -5.17 3.73 10.33
CA SER A 80 -4.40 2.50 10.27
C SER A 80 -5.28 1.30 9.98
N TRP A 81 -4.64 0.29 9.46
CA TRP A 81 -5.31 -0.95 9.08
C TRP A 81 -4.45 -2.12 9.49
N LYS A 82 -5.08 -3.26 9.63
CA LYS A 82 -4.35 -4.50 9.78
C LYS A 82 -4.28 -5.12 8.39
N LEU A 83 -3.13 -5.63 8.03
CA LEU A 83 -2.95 -6.25 6.72
C LEU A 83 -3.38 -7.71 6.78
N ASN A 84 -4.39 -8.05 6.01
CA ASN A 84 -4.86 -9.42 5.91
C ASN A 84 -4.43 -9.97 4.56
N TYR A 85 -3.18 -10.34 4.46
CA TYR A 85 -2.62 -10.78 3.21
C TYR A 85 -1.69 -11.97 3.47
N PRO A 86 -2.27 -13.17 3.48
CA PRO A 86 -1.52 -14.36 3.85
C PRO A 86 -0.27 -14.63 3.02
N GLU A 87 -0.19 -14.05 1.82
CA GLU A 87 1.00 -14.23 1.01
C GLU A 87 2.23 -13.60 1.64
N PHE A 88 2.03 -12.71 2.60
CA PHE A 88 3.13 -12.07 3.30
C PHE A 88 3.36 -12.71 4.66
N VAL A 89 2.85 -13.89 4.85
CA VAL A 89 2.92 -14.52 6.13
C VAL A 89 4.33 -14.75 6.58
N THR A 90 5.19 -15.07 5.65
CA THR A 90 6.45 -15.31 6.11
C THR A 90 7.30 -14.24 5.90
N ALA A 91 7.08 -13.28 6.59
CA ALA A 91 8.09 -12.37 6.58
C ALA A 91 9.27 -13.13 6.85
N LYS A 92 8.97 -14.11 7.40
CA LYS A 92 9.95 -14.79 7.68
C LYS A 92 10.32 -15.65 6.81
N THR A 93 9.93 -15.79 6.34
CA THR A 93 10.32 -16.46 5.70
C THR A 93 11.16 -16.20 5.05
N GLY A 94 11.16 -15.66 5.05
CA GLY A 94 11.96 -15.44 4.49
C GLY A 94 12.92 -16.00 4.59
N ASP A 95 12.57 -16.36 5.09
CA ASP A 95 13.33 -16.73 5.33
C ASP A 95 13.85 -17.40 5.31
N PRO A 96 14.17 -17.78 5.28
CA PRO A 96 14.60 -18.40 5.35
C PRO A 96 15.14 -18.77 5.61
N PHE A 97 14.99 -18.88 5.81
CA PHE A 97 15.48 -19.15 6.21
C PHE A 97 15.90 -19.38 6.18
#